data_f8fd8183360fa32b18f668dddc93cbf7
#
_entry.id   f8fd8183360fa32b18f668dddc93cbf7
#
_cell.length_a   1.000
_cell.length_b   1.000
_cell.length_c   1.000
_cell.angle_alpha   90.00
_cell.angle_beta   90.00
_cell.angle_gamma   90.00
#
_symmetry.space_group_name_H-M   'P 1'
#
loop_
_entity.id
_entity.type
_entity.pdbx_description
1 polymer ?
#
loop_
_entity_poly.entity_id
_entity_poly.type
_entity_poly.pdbx_seq_one_letter_code
_entity_poly.pdbx_strand_id
1 'polypeptide(L)'
;MRKRIESTTSRTAELTCISRACSAMEKRKQYKSDDYIALLLLPVWFKTIIRLPFAKKIFTRFIAPKGIYEYVISRTKYIDLVFNQAILQDFDQILIFGAGFDSRALRFKNETNQVKIFELDVIVTQQSKINQYQRRNLKIPENLTFISIDFDKDSLAEKLDESGFQKGLKSLFILEGLIMYLQPESVGFTFRTMQNYSGKGSWVVFD
;
A
#
# COMPACT_ATOMS: atom_id res chain seq x y z
N MET A 1 4.14 11.18 19.29
CA MET A 1 3.74 10.32 18.17
C MET A 1 4.92 9.51 17.59
N ARG A 2 6.12 10.08 17.45
CA ARG A 2 7.34 9.42 16.91
C ARG A 2 7.72 8.06 17.53
N LYS A 3 7.79 7.93 18.87
CA LYS A 3 8.18 6.68 19.55
C LYS A 3 7.28 5.44 19.26
N ARG A 4 6.07 5.66 18.73
CA ARG A 4 5.10 4.60 18.49
C ARG A 4 5.25 3.94 17.12
N ILE A 5 5.78 4.66 16.13
CA ILE A 5 6.02 4.13 14.76
C ILE A 5 7.19 3.14 14.80
N GLU A 6 8.13 3.32 15.72
CA GLU A 6 9.31 2.47 15.87
C GLU A 6 9.03 1.13 16.57
N SER A 7 7.91 1.01 17.30
CA SER A 7 7.62 -0.18 18.15
C SER A 7 6.32 -0.91 17.81
N THR A 8 5.42 -0.33 17.05
CA THR A 8 4.10 -0.94 16.75
C THR A 8 3.68 -0.68 15.31
N THR A 9 2.96 -1.64 14.75
CA THR A 9 2.32 -1.53 13.43
C THR A 9 1.47 -0.26 13.33
N SER A 10 1.44 0.36 12.15
CA SER A 10 0.63 1.54 11.89
C SER A 10 -0.86 1.24 12.07
N ARG A 11 -1.51 1.91 13.03
CA ARG A 11 -2.97 1.79 13.23
C ARG A 11 -3.76 2.24 12.00
N THR A 12 -3.26 3.22 11.28
CA THR A 12 -3.89 3.68 10.04
C THR A 12 -3.82 2.60 8.96
N ALA A 13 -2.66 1.94 8.82
CA ALA A 13 -2.52 0.82 7.90
C ALA A 13 -3.49 -0.33 8.25
N GLU A 14 -3.70 -0.61 9.54
CA GLU A 14 -4.68 -1.61 9.98
C GLU A 14 -6.13 -1.18 9.65
N LEU A 15 -6.51 0.06 9.94
CA LEU A 15 -7.86 0.58 9.66
C LEU A 15 -8.16 0.61 8.16
N THR A 16 -7.21 1.03 7.33
CA THR A 16 -7.39 0.99 5.87
C THR A 16 -7.48 -0.44 5.34
N CYS A 17 -6.69 -1.36 5.88
CA CYS A 17 -6.79 -2.80 5.57
C CYS A 17 -8.17 -3.36 5.94
N ILE A 18 -8.71 -3.02 7.12
CA ILE A 18 -10.07 -3.42 7.55
C ILE A 18 -11.12 -2.84 6.60
N SER A 19 -11.02 -1.58 6.21
CA SER A 19 -11.94 -0.94 5.28
C SER A 19 -11.95 -1.66 3.92
N ARG A 20 -10.79 -1.99 3.37
CA ARG A 20 -10.66 -2.74 2.12
C ARG A 20 -11.21 -4.16 2.24
N ALA A 21 -10.97 -4.84 3.37
CA ALA A 21 -11.54 -6.16 3.66
C ALA A 21 -13.08 -6.12 3.74
N CYS A 22 -13.66 -5.09 4.37
CA CYS A 22 -15.10 -4.86 4.38
C CYS A 22 -15.64 -4.65 2.98
N SER A 23 -14.94 -3.88 2.17
CA SER A 23 -15.29 -3.57 0.78
C SER A 23 -15.26 -4.81 -0.11
N ALA A 24 -14.28 -5.70 0.05
CA ALA A 24 -14.21 -6.96 -0.70
C ALA A 24 -15.45 -7.86 -0.47
N MET A 25 -16.07 -7.75 0.71
CA MET A 25 -17.30 -8.48 1.06
C MET A 25 -18.60 -7.70 0.76
N GLU A 26 -18.51 -6.52 0.14
CA GLU A 26 -19.67 -5.66 -0.13
C GLU A 26 -20.50 -6.22 -1.30
N LYS A 27 -21.83 -6.13 -1.17
CA LYS A 27 -22.76 -6.52 -2.25
C LYS A 27 -23.06 -5.37 -3.21
N ARG A 28 -23.02 -4.14 -2.72
CA ARG A 28 -23.27 -2.92 -3.51
C ARG A 28 -22.06 -2.64 -4.40
N LYS A 29 -22.24 -2.67 -5.72
CA LYS A 29 -21.16 -2.52 -6.72
C LYS A 29 -20.28 -1.28 -6.51
N GLN A 30 -20.89 -0.14 -6.14
CA GLN A 30 -20.15 1.12 -5.92
C GLN A 30 -19.15 1.04 -4.77
N TYR A 31 -19.42 0.20 -3.76
CA TYR A 31 -18.56 0.02 -2.58
C TYR A 31 -17.72 -1.26 -2.62
N LYS A 32 -17.97 -2.14 -3.58
CA LYS A 32 -17.22 -3.39 -3.71
C LYS A 32 -15.84 -3.12 -4.32
N SER A 33 -14.79 -3.65 -3.70
CA SER A 33 -13.45 -3.74 -4.25
C SER A 33 -13.06 -5.20 -4.46
N ASP A 34 -12.01 -5.42 -5.26
CA ASP A 34 -11.49 -6.77 -5.51
C ASP A 34 -10.31 -7.12 -4.59
N ASP A 35 -10.16 -6.38 -3.46
CA ASP A 35 -9.08 -6.62 -2.50
C ASP A 35 -9.41 -7.77 -1.52
N TYR A 36 -9.51 -8.98 -2.06
CA TYR A 36 -9.71 -10.19 -1.27
C TYR A 36 -8.49 -10.53 -0.39
N ILE A 37 -7.30 -10.03 -0.76
CA ILE A 37 -6.07 -10.21 0.03
C ILE A 37 -6.16 -9.47 1.36
N ALA A 38 -6.76 -8.29 1.41
CA ALA A 38 -6.95 -7.56 2.67
C ALA A 38 -7.62 -8.41 3.76
N LEU A 39 -8.58 -9.29 3.39
CA LEU A 39 -9.17 -10.25 4.32
C LEU A 39 -8.17 -11.25 4.89
N LEU A 40 -7.17 -11.61 4.09
CA LEU A 40 -6.14 -12.58 4.50
C LEU A 40 -5.08 -11.93 5.40
N LEU A 41 -4.87 -10.63 5.27
CA LEU A 41 -3.90 -9.87 6.07
C LEU A 41 -4.41 -9.55 7.49
N LEU A 42 -5.73 -9.65 7.72
CA LEU A 42 -6.29 -9.43 9.04
C LEU A 42 -6.08 -10.62 9.99
N PRO A 43 -6.00 -10.38 11.31
CA PRO A 43 -5.99 -11.44 12.31
C PRO A 43 -7.19 -12.39 12.14
N VAL A 44 -6.99 -13.68 12.48
CA VAL A 44 -8.04 -14.72 12.27
C VAL A 44 -9.33 -14.37 12.99
N TRP A 45 -9.24 -13.95 14.26
CA TRP A 45 -10.39 -13.59 15.07
C TRP A 45 -11.18 -12.42 14.46
N PHE A 46 -10.49 -11.43 13.89
CA PHE A 46 -11.13 -10.30 13.24
C PHE A 46 -11.84 -10.71 11.95
N LYS A 47 -11.22 -11.60 11.16
CA LYS A 47 -11.81 -12.16 9.95
C LYS A 47 -13.14 -12.89 10.24
N THR A 48 -13.23 -13.58 11.38
CA THR A 48 -14.44 -14.26 11.80
C THR A 48 -15.54 -13.26 12.17
N ILE A 49 -15.18 -12.24 12.96
CA ILE A 49 -16.13 -11.20 13.40
C ILE A 49 -16.67 -10.40 12.21
N ILE A 50 -15.80 -9.94 11.29
CA ILE A 50 -16.19 -9.06 10.19
C ILE A 50 -17.12 -9.74 9.16
N ARG A 51 -17.20 -11.07 9.17
CA ARG A 51 -18.16 -11.84 8.35
C ARG A 51 -19.59 -11.75 8.87
N LEU A 52 -19.77 -11.36 10.13
CA LEU A 52 -21.11 -11.17 10.69
C LEU A 52 -21.72 -9.87 10.12
N PRO A 53 -22.94 -9.91 9.57
CA PRO A 53 -23.54 -8.76 8.88
C PRO A 53 -23.61 -7.49 9.74
N PHE A 54 -23.89 -7.65 11.04
CA PHE A 54 -23.96 -6.52 11.98
C PHE A 54 -22.59 -5.97 12.33
N ALA A 55 -21.54 -6.80 12.43
CA ALA A 55 -20.19 -6.35 12.77
C ALA A 55 -19.61 -5.43 11.69
N LYS A 56 -19.80 -5.76 10.41
CA LYS A 56 -19.45 -4.89 9.30
C LYS A 56 -20.18 -3.54 9.38
N LYS A 57 -21.48 -3.55 9.66
CA LYS A 57 -22.29 -2.32 9.80
C LYS A 57 -21.81 -1.48 10.99
N ILE A 58 -21.45 -2.11 12.11
CA ILE A 58 -20.89 -1.43 13.27
C ILE A 58 -19.54 -0.78 12.90
N PHE A 59 -18.64 -1.52 12.25
CA PHE A 59 -17.34 -0.97 11.83
C PHE A 59 -17.51 0.25 10.93
N THR A 60 -18.25 0.12 9.82
CA THR A 60 -18.41 1.17 8.82
C THR A 60 -19.19 2.40 9.32
N ARG A 61 -20.05 2.24 10.35
CA ARG A 61 -20.90 3.31 10.85
C ARG A 61 -20.44 3.95 12.16
N PHE A 62 -19.73 3.20 13.01
CA PHE A 62 -19.42 3.63 14.38
C PHE A 62 -17.91 3.64 14.70
N ILE A 63 -17.11 2.80 14.08
CA ILE A 63 -15.65 2.72 14.35
C ILE A 63 -14.87 3.60 13.37
N ALA A 64 -15.19 3.57 12.09
CA ALA A 64 -14.63 4.51 11.13
C ALA A 64 -15.32 5.87 11.24
N PRO A 65 -14.57 6.98 11.28
CA PRO A 65 -15.18 8.31 11.18
C PRO A 65 -16.05 8.40 9.92
N LYS A 66 -17.15 9.21 10.01
CA LYS A 66 -18.08 9.39 8.89
C LYS A 66 -17.34 9.84 7.62
N GLY A 67 -17.56 9.13 6.52
CA GLY A 67 -16.95 9.41 5.21
C GLY A 67 -15.57 8.76 5.00
N ILE A 68 -14.87 8.34 6.05
CA ILE A 68 -13.53 7.73 5.90
C ILE A 68 -13.60 6.37 5.18
N TYR A 69 -14.62 5.57 5.46
CA TYR A 69 -14.80 4.29 4.76
C TYR A 69 -14.96 4.50 3.25
N GLU A 70 -15.87 5.39 2.87
CA GLU A 70 -16.13 5.73 1.47
C GLU A 70 -14.88 6.33 0.79
N TYR A 71 -14.19 7.23 1.49
CA TYR A 71 -12.95 7.82 1.02
C TYR A 71 -11.89 6.77 0.75
N VAL A 72 -11.60 5.89 1.71
CA VAL A 72 -10.60 4.81 1.54
C VAL A 72 -10.94 3.93 0.34
N ILE A 73 -12.22 3.56 0.17
CA ILE A 73 -12.62 2.69 -0.94
C ILE A 73 -12.51 3.38 -2.29
N SER A 74 -12.95 4.64 -2.39
CA SER A 74 -12.84 5.43 -3.62
C SER A 74 -11.37 5.63 -4.01
N ARG A 75 -10.53 5.98 -3.05
CA ARG A 75 -9.09 6.12 -3.22
C ARG A 75 -8.44 4.82 -3.71
N THR A 76 -8.70 3.71 -3.00
CA THR A 76 -8.16 2.39 -3.39
C THR A 76 -8.55 2.03 -4.81
N LYS A 77 -9.83 2.19 -5.19
CA LYS A 77 -10.29 1.89 -6.54
C LYS A 77 -9.64 2.78 -7.60
N TYR A 78 -9.46 4.07 -7.30
CA TYR A 78 -8.79 4.99 -8.22
C TYR A 78 -7.32 4.61 -8.42
N ILE A 79 -6.60 4.32 -7.32
CA ILE A 79 -5.18 3.93 -7.42
C ILE A 79 -5.04 2.56 -8.10
N ASP A 80 -5.99 1.63 -7.90
CA ASP A 80 -6.02 0.36 -8.64
C ASP A 80 -6.19 0.59 -10.16
N LEU A 81 -6.99 1.58 -10.58
CA LEU A 81 -7.09 1.95 -11.99
C LEU A 81 -5.77 2.51 -12.52
N VAL A 82 -5.11 3.41 -11.78
CA VAL A 82 -3.80 3.97 -12.16
C VAL A 82 -2.75 2.87 -12.24
N PHE A 83 -2.73 1.95 -11.28
CA PHE A 83 -1.83 0.80 -11.26
C PHE A 83 -2.01 -0.09 -12.51
N ASN A 84 -3.25 -0.46 -12.83
CA ASN A 84 -3.56 -1.24 -14.03
C ASN A 84 -3.18 -0.49 -15.33
N GLN A 85 -3.45 0.81 -15.40
CA GLN A 85 -3.06 1.63 -16.55
C GLN A 85 -1.54 1.67 -16.73
N ALA A 86 -0.77 1.74 -15.64
CA ALA A 86 0.68 1.70 -15.73
C ALA A 86 1.19 0.35 -16.29
N ILE A 87 0.59 -0.76 -15.87
CA ILE A 87 0.92 -2.11 -16.43
C ILE A 87 0.61 -2.15 -17.93
N LEU A 88 -0.58 -1.67 -18.34
CA LEU A 88 -1.01 -1.67 -19.75
C LEU A 88 -0.20 -0.72 -20.65
N GLN A 89 0.52 0.24 -20.07
CA GLN A 89 1.37 1.20 -20.76
C GLN A 89 2.86 0.90 -20.60
N ASP A 90 3.21 -0.34 -20.30
CA ASP A 90 4.58 -0.85 -20.24
C ASP A 90 5.49 -0.02 -19.31
N PHE A 91 5.02 0.21 -18.07
CA PHE A 91 5.88 0.75 -17.03
C PHE A 91 6.87 -0.33 -16.56
N ASP A 92 8.12 0.07 -16.37
CA ASP A 92 9.19 -0.85 -15.95
C ASP A 92 9.15 -1.15 -14.45
N GLN A 93 8.71 -0.16 -13.66
CA GLN A 93 8.81 -0.20 -12.21
C GLN A 93 7.62 0.50 -11.54
N ILE A 94 7.20 -0.05 -10.40
CA ILE A 94 6.16 0.55 -9.54
C ILE A 94 6.69 0.62 -8.10
N LEU A 95 6.63 1.82 -7.50
CA LEU A 95 7.03 2.03 -6.11
C LEU A 95 5.81 2.41 -5.28
N ILE A 96 5.62 1.73 -4.16
CA ILE A 96 4.52 1.97 -3.22
C ILE A 96 5.14 2.48 -1.92
N PHE A 97 5.00 3.76 -1.65
CA PHE A 97 5.54 4.45 -0.49
C PHE A 97 4.58 4.35 0.69
N GLY A 98 5.09 4.02 1.88
CA GLY A 98 4.25 3.75 3.03
C GLY A 98 3.29 2.59 2.78
N ALA A 99 3.80 1.50 2.19
CA ALA A 99 3.00 0.41 1.64
C ALA A 99 2.05 -0.26 2.65
N GLY A 100 2.35 -0.19 3.94
CA GLY A 100 1.47 -0.76 4.98
C GLY A 100 1.06 -2.18 4.68
N PHE A 101 -0.25 -2.41 4.63
CA PHE A 101 -0.84 -3.66 4.20
C PHE A 101 -1.36 -3.60 2.74
N ASP A 102 -0.68 -2.85 1.86
CA ASP A 102 -0.99 -2.88 0.42
C ASP A 102 -0.96 -4.31 -0.10
N SER A 103 -1.84 -4.62 -1.02
CA SER A 103 -2.02 -5.98 -1.54
C SER A 103 -1.83 -6.06 -3.06
N ARG A 104 -1.53 -4.94 -3.72
CA ARG A 104 -1.47 -4.85 -5.19
C ARG A 104 -0.45 -5.80 -5.80
N ALA A 105 0.72 -5.91 -5.20
CA ALA A 105 1.75 -6.84 -5.65
C ALA A 105 1.26 -8.30 -5.69
N LEU A 106 0.38 -8.71 -4.76
CA LEU A 106 -0.21 -10.05 -4.75
C LEU A 106 -1.47 -10.16 -5.62
N ARG A 107 -2.32 -9.13 -5.60
CA ARG A 107 -3.58 -9.16 -6.37
C ARG A 107 -3.34 -9.17 -7.87
N PHE A 108 -2.38 -8.39 -8.33
CA PHE A 108 -2.05 -8.23 -9.74
C PHE A 108 -0.78 -9.00 -10.17
N LYS A 109 -0.40 -10.03 -9.42
CA LYS A 109 0.85 -10.78 -9.67
C LYS A 109 0.93 -11.40 -11.07
N ASN A 110 -0.20 -11.78 -11.68
CA ASN A 110 -0.22 -12.40 -13.01
C ASN A 110 -0.01 -11.35 -14.11
N GLU A 111 -0.44 -10.11 -13.85
CA GLU A 111 -0.36 -8.99 -14.78
C GLU A 111 0.99 -8.26 -14.67
N THR A 112 1.69 -8.41 -13.55
CA THR A 112 2.93 -7.66 -13.23
C THR A 112 4.21 -8.46 -13.44
N ASN A 113 4.19 -9.62 -14.08
CA ASN A 113 5.35 -10.53 -14.18
C ASN A 113 6.64 -9.85 -14.69
N GLN A 114 6.52 -8.82 -15.53
CA GLN A 114 7.67 -8.10 -16.10
C GLN A 114 7.94 -6.76 -15.42
N VAL A 115 7.08 -6.33 -14.49
CA VAL A 115 7.18 -5.06 -13.78
C VAL A 115 7.83 -5.29 -12.42
N LYS A 116 8.91 -4.58 -12.12
CA LYS A 116 9.49 -4.60 -10.77
C LYS A 116 8.63 -3.80 -9.80
N ILE A 117 8.30 -4.38 -8.67
CA ILE A 117 7.51 -3.70 -7.62
C ILE A 117 8.37 -3.50 -6.39
N PHE A 118 8.36 -2.30 -5.85
CA PHE A 118 9.08 -1.93 -4.62
C PHE A 118 8.07 -1.43 -3.59
N GLU A 119 8.04 -2.06 -2.43
CA GLU A 119 7.24 -1.62 -1.29
C GLU A 119 8.13 -1.03 -0.22
N LEU A 120 7.93 0.27 0.06
CA LEU A 120 8.70 1.05 1.01
C LEU A 120 7.87 1.29 2.27
N ASP A 121 8.36 0.88 3.44
CA ASP A 121 7.72 1.14 4.73
C ASP A 121 8.72 0.99 5.88
N VAL A 122 8.34 1.41 7.08
CA VAL A 122 9.12 1.14 8.28
C VAL A 122 9.18 -0.36 8.58
N ILE A 123 10.34 -0.82 9.05
CA ILE A 123 10.63 -2.25 9.25
C ILE A 123 9.56 -2.99 10.05
N VAL A 124 8.98 -2.35 11.09
CA VAL A 124 7.98 -2.99 11.97
C VAL A 124 6.70 -3.32 11.21
N THR A 125 6.19 -2.38 10.39
CA THR A 125 4.99 -2.59 9.58
C THR A 125 5.24 -3.62 8.48
N GLN A 126 6.38 -3.50 7.79
CA GLN A 126 6.80 -4.41 6.74
C GLN A 126 6.93 -5.85 7.25
N GLN A 127 7.60 -6.07 8.40
CA GLN A 127 7.76 -7.38 9.00
C GLN A 127 6.42 -7.97 9.42
N SER A 128 5.50 -7.14 9.95
CA SER A 128 4.14 -7.57 10.29
C SER A 128 3.40 -8.11 9.07
N LYS A 129 3.49 -7.42 7.93
CA LYS A 129 2.91 -7.84 6.65
C LYS A 129 3.51 -9.16 6.15
N ILE A 130 4.84 -9.27 6.13
CA ILE A 130 5.57 -10.48 5.71
C ILE A 130 5.16 -11.67 6.59
N ASN A 131 5.06 -11.49 7.91
CA ASN A 131 4.62 -12.53 8.83
C ASN A 131 3.17 -12.98 8.53
N GLN A 132 2.27 -12.06 8.11
CA GLN A 132 0.93 -12.45 7.68
C GLN A 132 0.96 -13.28 6.39
N TYR A 133 1.81 -12.92 5.44
CA TYR A 133 1.99 -13.71 4.21
C TYR A 133 2.45 -15.13 4.53
N GLN A 134 3.46 -15.29 5.38
CA GLN A 134 3.98 -16.60 5.80
C GLN A 134 2.91 -17.43 6.53
N ARG A 135 2.21 -16.84 7.52
CA ARG A 135 1.13 -17.52 8.27
C ARG A 135 -0.04 -17.99 7.40
N ARG A 136 -0.21 -17.41 6.22
CA ARG A 136 -1.28 -17.73 5.27
C ARG A 136 -0.80 -18.53 4.06
N ASN A 137 0.47 -18.94 4.05
CA ASN A 137 1.12 -19.61 2.91
C ASN A 137 0.91 -18.81 1.60
N LEU A 138 0.93 -17.48 1.66
CA LEU A 138 0.87 -16.62 0.48
C LEU A 138 2.28 -16.49 -0.09
N LYS A 139 2.46 -16.96 -1.32
CA LYS A 139 3.75 -16.82 -2.00
C LYS A 139 3.98 -15.35 -2.35
N ILE A 140 5.08 -14.80 -1.86
CA ILE A 140 5.55 -13.45 -2.22
C ILE A 140 6.01 -13.50 -3.69
N PRO A 141 5.54 -12.59 -4.56
CA PRO A 141 5.98 -12.53 -5.95
C PRO A 141 7.48 -12.29 -6.06
N GLU A 142 8.13 -12.90 -7.03
CA GLU A 142 9.59 -12.81 -7.22
C GLU A 142 10.02 -11.41 -7.68
N ASN A 143 9.12 -10.66 -8.30
CA ASN A 143 9.32 -9.28 -8.74
C ASN A 143 9.01 -8.23 -7.65
N LEU A 144 8.67 -8.64 -6.42
CA LEU A 144 8.42 -7.75 -5.29
C LEU A 144 9.66 -7.64 -4.41
N THR A 145 10.15 -6.42 -4.23
CA THR A 145 11.23 -6.06 -3.30
C THR A 145 10.67 -5.23 -2.15
N PHE A 146 11.00 -5.60 -0.93
CA PHE A 146 10.69 -4.83 0.26
C PHE A 146 11.88 -3.93 0.64
N ILE A 147 11.62 -2.63 0.80
CA ILE A 147 12.62 -1.63 1.20
C ILE A 147 12.22 -1.07 2.56
N SER A 148 13.04 -1.32 3.57
CA SER A 148 12.83 -0.72 4.89
C SER A 148 13.35 0.71 4.91
N ILE A 149 12.47 1.67 5.26
CA ILE A 149 12.80 3.10 5.28
C ILE A 149 11.97 3.85 6.33
N ASP A 150 12.63 4.75 7.06
CA ASP A 150 12.00 5.85 7.79
C ASP A 150 12.23 7.14 6.98
N PHE A 151 11.18 7.62 6.30
CA PHE A 151 11.26 8.77 5.39
C PHE A 151 11.72 10.08 6.05
N ASP A 152 11.67 10.16 7.38
CA ASP A 152 12.14 11.34 8.13
C ASP A 152 13.60 11.21 8.56
N LYS A 153 14.24 10.03 8.39
CA LYS A 153 15.59 9.77 8.88
C LYS A 153 16.55 9.25 7.80
N ASP A 154 16.02 8.37 6.93
CA ASP A 154 16.83 7.65 5.95
C ASP A 154 16.89 8.40 4.61
N SER A 155 17.98 8.19 3.88
CA SER A 155 18.11 8.66 2.51
C SER A 155 17.34 7.76 1.54
N LEU A 156 16.27 8.29 0.96
CA LEU A 156 15.50 7.56 -0.05
C LEU A 156 16.37 7.18 -1.26
N ALA A 157 17.28 8.08 -1.67
CA ALA A 157 18.18 7.85 -2.79
C ALA A 157 19.08 6.62 -2.56
N GLU A 158 19.75 6.56 -1.39
CA GLU A 158 20.59 5.42 -1.01
C GLU A 158 19.79 4.12 -0.97
N LYS A 159 18.61 4.14 -0.37
CA LYS A 159 17.71 2.96 -0.29
C LYS A 159 17.29 2.46 -1.67
N LEU A 160 17.03 3.36 -2.62
CA LEU A 160 16.68 2.97 -3.98
C LEU A 160 17.89 2.38 -4.73
N ASP A 161 19.06 3.00 -4.59
CA ASP A 161 20.31 2.54 -5.23
C ASP A 161 20.70 1.13 -4.74
N GLU A 162 20.51 0.85 -3.44
CA GLU A 162 20.76 -0.48 -2.84
C GLU A 162 19.73 -1.55 -3.22
N SER A 163 18.50 -1.16 -3.59
CA SER A 163 17.39 -2.10 -3.80
C SER A 163 17.32 -2.74 -5.18
N GLY A 164 18.14 -2.29 -6.12
CA GLY A 164 18.05 -2.70 -7.53
C GLY A 164 17.00 -1.91 -8.32
N PHE A 165 16.51 -0.79 -7.78
CA PHE A 165 15.75 0.19 -8.54
C PHE A 165 16.63 0.77 -9.67
N GLN A 166 16.08 0.94 -10.86
CA GLN A 166 16.83 1.43 -12.01
C GLN A 166 16.41 2.88 -12.34
N LYS A 167 17.35 3.79 -12.12
CA LYS A 167 17.16 5.21 -12.44
C LYS A 167 16.95 5.42 -13.93
N GLY A 168 16.05 6.33 -14.27
CA GLY A 168 15.74 6.70 -15.65
C GLY A 168 14.76 5.79 -16.39
N LEU A 169 14.28 4.72 -15.75
CA LEU A 169 13.20 3.90 -16.28
C LEU A 169 11.82 4.51 -16.02
N LYS A 170 10.85 4.15 -16.85
CA LYS A 170 9.46 4.61 -16.72
C LYS A 170 8.81 4.01 -15.49
N SER A 171 8.53 4.84 -14.49
CA SER A 171 8.14 4.41 -13.15
C SER A 171 6.82 5.01 -12.70
N LEU A 172 6.02 4.21 -11.96
CA LEU A 172 4.85 4.70 -11.23
C LEU A 172 5.21 4.82 -9.75
N PHE A 173 5.00 6.00 -9.18
CA PHE A 173 5.17 6.28 -7.75
C PHE A 173 3.81 6.44 -7.09
N ILE A 174 3.53 5.67 -6.05
CA ILE A 174 2.26 5.67 -5.31
C ILE A 174 2.52 6.08 -3.86
N LEU A 175 1.93 7.20 -3.41
CA LEU A 175 1.99 7.69 -2.03
C LEU A 175 0.57 7.72 -1.46
N GLU A 176 0.04 6.56 -1.10
CA GLU A 176 -1.33 6.42 -0.59
C GLU A 176 -1.38 6.61 0.93
N GLY A 177 -1.96 7.73 1.39
CA GLY A 177 -2.14 8.02 2.82
C GLY A 177 -0.83 8.18 3.58
N LEU A 178 0.21 8.70 2.95
CA LEU A 178 1.55 8.86 3.53
C LEU A 178 1.91 10.31 3.82
N ILE A 179 1.66 11.22 2.86
CA ILE A 179 2.20 12.58 2.87
C ILE A 179 1.84 13.34 4.15
N MET A 180 0.64 13.16 4.66
CA MET A 180 0.15 13.82 5.88
C MET A 180 0.90 13.41 7.16
N TYR A 181 1.72 12.38 7.12
CA TYR A 181 2.50 11.90 8.28
C TYR A 181 3.97 12.30 8.23
N LEU A 182 4.45 12.79 7.09
CA LEU A 182 5.84 13.20 6.88
C LEU A 182 6.04 14.66 7.30
N GLN A 183 7.30 14.99 7.63
CA GLN A 183 7.70 16.38 7.78
C GLN A 183 7.70 17.07 6.39
N PRO A 184 7.40 18.38 6.31
CA PRO A 184 7.39 19.09 5.02
C PRO A 184 8.70 18.96 4.23
N GLU A 185 9.83 18.97 4.94
CA GLU A 185 11.17 18.80 4.36
C GLU A 185 11.31 17.41 3.74
N SER A 186 10.85 16.35 4.44
CA SER A 186 10.90 14.96 3.97
C SER A 186 10.03 14.77 2.73
N VAL A 187 8.85 15.42 2.68
CA VAL A 187 8.01 15.44 1.47
C VAL A 187 8.79 16.05 0.30
N GLY A 188 9.42 17.23 0.51
CA GLY A 188 10.20 17.88 -0.52
C GLY A 188 11.37 17.04 -1.01
N PHE A 189 12.09 16.35 -0.11
CA PHE A 189 13.17 15.42 -0.47
C PHE A 189 12.64 14.21 -1.26
N THR A 190 11.52 13.63 -0.84
CA THR A 190 10.90 12.50 -1.51
C THR A 190 10.54 12.85 -2.96
N PHE A 191 9.86 13.97 -3.19
CA PHE A 191 9.49 14.39 -4.56
C PHE A 191 10.71 14.73 -5.42
N ARG A 192 11.76 15.39 -4.88
CA ARG A 192 13.02 15.64 -5.61
C ARG A 192 13.70 14.32 -6.00
N THR A 193 13.74 13.35 -5.09
CA THR A 193 14.32 12.04 -5.40
C THR A 193 13.53 11.34 -6.50
N MET A 194 12.20 11.32 -6.43
CA MET A 194 11.36 10.77 -7.49
C MET A 194 11.64 11.45 -8.83
N GLN A 195 11.72 12.77 -8.87
CA GLN A 195 12.04 13.53 -10.08
C GLN A 195 13.40 13.13 -10.67
N ASN A 196 14.42 12.99 -9.82
CA ASN A 196 15.78 12.64 -10.25
C ASN A 196 15.93 11.18 -10.69
N TYR A 197 15.05 10.30 -10.23
CA TYR A 197 15.10 8.86 -10.49
C TYR A 197 14.14 8.42 -11.58
N SER A 198 13.13 9.23 -11.90
CA SER A 198 12.11 8.90 -12.90
C SER A 198 12.62 9.00 -14.34
N GLY A 199 12.17 8.10 -15.19
CA GLY A 199 12.31 8.20 -16.64
C GLY A 199 11.19 9.02 -17.29
N LYS A 200 11.34 9.33 -18.56
CA LYS A 200 10.32 10.04 -19.35
C LYS A 200 9.00 9.27 -19.36
N GLY A 201 7.91 9.94 -19.07
CA GLY A 201 6.57 9.35 -19.03
C GLY A 201 6.21 8.67 -17.72
N SER A 202 7.06 8.79 -16.68
CA SER A 202 6.73 8.33 -15.32
C SER A 202 5.54 9.10 -14.74
N TRP A 203 4.81 8.43 -13.82
CA TRP A 203 3.67 9.01 -13.14
C TRP A 203 3.87 9.03 -11.63
N VAL A 204 3.19 9.97 -10.98
CA VAL A 204 3.02 9.99 -9.53
C VAL A 204 1.54 10.08 -9.20
N VAL A 205 1.07 9.28 -8.26
CA VAL A 205 -0.26 9.36 -7.66
C VAL A 205 -0.14 9.47 -6.15
N PHE A 206 -0.80 10.45 -5.56
CA PHE A 206 -0.75 10.72 -4.12
C PHE A 206 -2.06 11.31 -3.61
N ASP A 207 -2.24 11.33 -2.27
CA ASP A 207 -3.36 11.92 -1.56
C ASP A 207 -2.94 12.53 -0.21
#